data_b46df8645778efdbea0067a9c0baaeb6
#
_entry.id   b46df8645778efdbea0067a9c0baaeb6
#
_cell.length_a   1.000
_cell.length_b   1.000
_cell.length_c   1.000
_cell.angle_alpha   90.00
_cell.angle_beta   90.00
_cell.angle_gamma   90.00
#
_symmetry.space_group_name_H-M   'P 1'
#
loop_
_entity.id
_entity.type
_entity.pdbx_description
1 polymer ?
#
loop_
_entity_poly.entity_id
_entity_poly.type
_entity_poly.pdbx_seq_one_letter_code
_entity_poly.pdbx_strand_id
1 'polypeptide(L)'
;MEKTVHFIMYHYVRDLKNSEYPTIKGLDKELFEKQLAYLLEHYTPVRMDEILAAYQKNDFSDIPENGFVLTFDDGYIDHYEVVYPILKKVGVQGVFFPNTMAWKENKLLTVNRIHFILAAVELKGSLAMNQLV
;
A
#
# COMPACT_ATOMS: atom_id res chain seq x y z
N MET A 1 21.64 13.55 17.37
CA MET A 1 21.45 12.20 16.75
C MET A 1 20.87 12.40 15.38
N GLU A 2 21.21 11.52 14.45
CA GLU A 2 20.68 11.55 13.08
C GLU A 2 19.22 11.11 13.10
N LYS A 3 18.34 11.94 12.52
CA LYS A 3 16.91 11.62 12.42
C LYS A 3 16.64 10.89 11.12
N THR A 4 15.93 9.77 11.18
CA THR A 4 15.61 8.95 10.03
C THR A 4 14.10 8.85 9.86
N VAL A 5 13.60 9.12 8.65
CA VAL A 5 12.20 8.88 8.29
C VAL A 5 12.15 7.83 7.19
N HIS A 6 11.45 6.74 7.45
CA HIS A 6 11.27 5.64 6.51
C HIS A 6 10.00 5.87 5.68
N PHE A 7 10.15 5.96 4.36
CA PHE A 7 9.02 5.98 3.44
C PHE A 7 8.73 4.55 2.97
N ILE A 8 7.59 4.02 3.35
CA ILE A 8 7.20 2.65 3.05
C ILE A 8 6.13 2.69 1.98
N MET A 9 6.44 2.15 0.81
CA MET A 9 5.61 2.21 -0.38
C MET A 9 4.80 0.94 -0.56
N TYR A 10 3.51 1.10 -0.82
CA TYR A 10 2.56 0.05 -1.13
C TYR A 10 1.88 0.29 -2.48
N HIS A 11 1.49 -0.81 -3.11
CA HIS A 11 0.66 -0.82 -4.31
C HIS A 11 -0.65 -1.56 -4.01
N TYR A 12 -0.80 -2.83 -4.40
CA TYR A 12 -1.96 -3.62 -4.04
C TYR A 12 -1.95 -3.99 -2.56
N VAL A 13 -3.01 -3.62 -1.84
CA VAL A 13 -3.31 -4.09 -0.48
C VAL A 13 -4.76 -4.52 -0.45
N ARG A 14 -5.02 -5.82 -0.53
CA ARG A 14 -6.39 -6.33 -0.72
C ARG A 14 -6.65 -7.62 0.03
N ASP A 15 -7.92 -7.98 0.14
CA ASP A 15 -8.35 -9.28 0.62
C ASP A 15 -8.12 -10.32 -0.50
N LEU A 16 -6.88 -10.81 -0.61
CA LEU A 16 -6.49 -11.72 -1.68
C LEU A 16 -7.30 -13.00 -1.67
N LYS A 17 -7.59 -13.55 -0.48
CA LYS A 17 -8.30 -14.82 -0.32
C LYS A 17 -9.72 -14.78 -0.89
N ASN A 18 -10.37 -13.62 -0.82
CA ASN A 18 -11.74 -13.41 -1.26
C ASN A 18 -11.83 -12.63 -2.57
N SER A 19 -10.69 -12.36 -3.23
CA SER A 19 -10.67 -11.62 -4.49
C SER A 19 -10.87 -12.55 -5.70
N GLU A 20 -11.32 -11.99 -6.82
CA GLU A 20 -11.40 -12.68 -8.11
C GLU A 20 -10.02 -13.15 -8.62
N TYR A 21 -8.94 -12.46 -8.19
CA TYR A 21 -7.56 -12.75 -8.59
C TYR A 21 -6.68 -13.00 -7.35
N PRO A 22 -6.86 -14.13 -6.64
CA PRO A 22 -6.16 -14.39 -5.36
C PRO A 22 -4.65 -14.56 -5.54
N THR A 23 -4.18 -14.83 -6.76
CA THR A 23 -2.77 -15.03 -7.10
C THR A 23 -2.07 -13.75 -7.59
N ILE A 24 -2.77 -12.62 -7.66
CA ILE A 24 -2.14 -11.35 -8.00
C ILE A 24 -1.04 -11.00 -6.97
N LYS A 25 0.10 -10.52 -7.45
CA LYS A 25 1.25 -10.19 -6.58
C LYS A 25 0.99 -8.90 -5.81
N GLY A 26 0.17 -9.01 -4.78
CA GLY A 26 -0.19 -7.95 -3.86
C GLY A 26 0.05 -8.34 -2.41
N LEU A 27 -0.10 -7.39 -1.51
CA LEU A 27 -0.06 -7.63 -0.07
C LEU A 27 -1.49 -7.98 0.41
N ASP A 28 -1.60 -9.11 1.13
CA ASP A 28 -2.85 -9.45 1.79
C ASP A 28 -3.16 -8.49 2.95
N LYS A 29 -4.44 -8.15 3.14
CA LYS A 29 -4.87 -7.20 4.17
C LYS A 29 -4.43 -7.59 5.58
N GLU A 30 -4.43 -8.90 5.91
CA GLU A 30 -4.02 -9.36 7.24
C GLU A 30 -2.51 -9.17 7.45
N LEU A 31 -1.71 -9.33 6.38
CA LEU A 31 -0.28 -9.06 6.44
C LEU A 31 0.01 -7.55 6.54
N PHE A 32 -0.77 -6.73 5.85
CA PHE A 32 -0.68 -5.27 5.99
C PHE A 32 -0.97 -4.83 7.43
N GLU A 33 -2.03 -5.36 8.06
CA GLU A 33 -2.34 -5.05 9.46
C GLU A 33 -1.21 -5.47 10.41
N LYS A 34 -0.58 -6.63 10.18
CA LYS A 34 0.57 -7.09 10.96
C LYS A 34 1.80 -6.19 10.76
N GLN A 35 2.08 -5.79 9.52
CA GLN A 35 3.17 -4.84 9.24
C GLN A 35 2.91 -3.49 9.92
N LEU A 36 1.68 -2.98 9.84
CA LEU A 36 1.31 -1.72 10.48
C LEU A 36 1.45 -1.80 12.01
N ALA A 37 1.01 -2.90 12.62
CA ALA A 37 1.19 -3.12 14.06
C ALA A 37 2.67 -3.12 14.46
N TYR A 38 3.51 -3.80 13.70
CA TYR A 38 4.97 -3.80 13.92
C TYR A 38 5.57 -2.39 13.78
N LEU A 39 5.14 -1.63 12.77
CA LEU A 39 5.62 -0.26 12.57
C LEU A 39 5.23 0.64 13.74
N LEU A 40 4.01 0.52 14.25
CA LEU A 40 3.53 1.29 15.39
C LEU A 40 4.23 0.92 16.72
N GLU A 41 4.73 -0.30 16.83
CA GLU A 41 5.50 -0.74 18.01
C GLU A 41 6.93 -0.20 18.00
N HIS A 42 7.55 -0.08 16.81
CA HIS A 42 8.99 0.22 16.69
C HIS A 42 9.31 1.59 16.13
N TYR A 43 8.36 2.27 15.50
CA TYR A 43 8.53 3.54 14.81
C TYR A 43 7.41 4.51 15.15
N THR A 44 7.65 5.78 14.93
CA THR A 44 6.65 6.84 15.14
C THR A 44 6.04 7.27 13.81
N PRO A 45 4.71 7.21 13.63
CA PRO A 45 4.09 7.69 12.40
C PRO A 45 4.29 9.21 12.28
N VAL A 46 4.66 9.66 11.09
CA VAL A 46 4.87 11.08 10.76
C VAL A 46 3.93 11.46 9.63
N ARG A 47 3.34 12.63 9.74
CA ARG A 47 2.49 13.18 8.69
C ARG A 47 3.34 13.82 7.60
N MET A 48 2.90 13.70 6.35
CA MET A 48 3.62 14.30 5.24
C MET A 48 3.67 15.84 5.34
N ASP A 49 2.62 16.48 5.84
CA ASP A 49 2.58 17.93 6.04
C ASP A 49 3.59 18.39 7.10
N GLU A 50 3.87 17.59 8.14
CA GLU A 50 4.93 17.87 9.13
C GLU A 50 6.32 17.82 8.49
N ILE A 51 6.57 16.82 7.64
CA ILE A 51 7.84 16.70 6.90
C ILE A 51 8.02 17.88 5.94
N LEU A 52 6.98 18.24 5.19
CA LEU A 52 7.04 19.36 4.27
C LEU A 52 7.29 20.69 5.00
N ALA A 53 6.63 20.89 6.15
CA ALA A 53 6.84 22.08 6.98
C ALA A 53 8.27 22.14 7.54
N ALA A 54 8.80 21.00 8.02
CA ALA A 54 10.18 20.89 8.49
C ALA A 54 11.19 21.22 7.38
N TYR A 55 10.96 20.69 6.17
CA TYR A 55 11.80 20.94 5.01
C TYR A 55 11.78 22.43 4.60
N GLN A 56 10.60 23.06 4.56
CA GLN A 56 10.47 24.49 4.21
C GLN A 56 11.16 25.42 5.21
N LYS A 57 11.14 25.07 6.50
CA LYS A 57 11.79 25.81 7.57
C LYS A 57 13.28 25.47 7.74
N ASN A 58 13.74 24.42 7.07
CA ASN A 58 15.05 23.77 7.31
C ASN A 58 15.28 23.46 8.79
N ASP A 59 14.22 23.05 9.47
CA ASP A 59 14.21 22.68 10.88
C ASP A 59 13.46 21.36 11.08
N PHE A 60 14.19 20.34 11.46
CA PHE A 60 13.70 18.96 11.69
C PHE A 60 13.63 18.62 13.18
N SER A 61 13.70 19.60 14.09
CA SER A 61 13.70 19.37 15.53
C SER A 61 12.50 18.58 16.02
N ASP A 62 11.32 18.84 15.45
CA ASP A 62 10.06 18.18 15.81
C ASP A 62 9.85 16.82 15.14
N ILE A 63 10.66 16.44 14.16
CA ILE A 63 10.57 15.12 13.52
C ILE A 63 11.17 14.06 14.47
N PRO A 64 10.47 12.93 14.67
CA PRO A 64 10.98 11.86 15.54
C PRO A 64 12.27 11.22 14.97
N GLU A 65 13.07 10.60 15.84
CA GLU A 65 14.34 9.96 15.46
C GLU A 65 14.13 8.76 14.52
N ASN A 66 13.06 8.00 14.76
CA ASN A 66 12.66 6.85 13.95
C ASN A 66 11.24 7.05 13.42
N GLY A 67 11.09 7.93 12.43
CA GLY A 67 9.81 8.21 11.81
C GLY A 67 9.45 7.24 10.68
N PHE A 68 8.16 7.07 10.40
CA PHE A 68 7.71 6.42 9.17
C PHE A 68 6.53 7.14 8.52
N VAL A 69 6.48 7.05 7.20
CA VAL A 69 5.37 7.51 6.35
C VAL A 69 4.95 6.36 5.46
N LEU A 70 3.64 6.15 5.32
CA LEU A 70 3.07 5.17 4.41
C LEU A 70 2.64 5.84 3.12
N THR A 71 3.08 5.31 1.99
CA THR A 71 2.71 5.78 0.66
C THR A 71 2.02 4.68 -0.14
N PHE A 72 1.03 5.05 -0.94
CA PHE A 72 0.19 4.14 -1.72
C PHE A 72 0.07 4.63 -3.15
N ASP A 73 0.62 3.87 -4.09
CA ASP A 73 0.70 4.26 -5.49
C ASP A 73 -0.46 3.68 -6.33
N ASP A 74 -0.67 4.27 -7.49
CA ASP A 74 -1.60 3.87 -8.55
C ASP A 74 -3.10 4.13 -8.30
N GLY A 75 -3.53 4.39 -7.07
CA GLY A 75 -4.93 4.77 -6.79
C GLY A 75 -5.94 3.63 -6.95
N TYR A 76 -5.58 2.42 -6.51
CA TYR A 76 -6.50 1.28 -6.51
C TYR A 76 -7.69 1.49 -5.58
N ILE A 77 -8.82 0.87 -5.91
CA ILE A 77 -10.01 0.88 -5.04
C ILE A 77 -9.72 0.28 -3.67
N ASP A 78 -8.79 -0.65 -3.57
CA ASP A 78 -8.32 -1.26 -2.32
C ASP A 78 -7.85 -0.22 -1.31
N HIS A 79 -7.27 0.90 -1.78
CA HIS A 79 -6.80 1.97 -0.90
C HIS A 79 -7.95 2.64 -0.16
N TYR A 80 -9.13 2.70 -0.78
CA TYR A 80 -10.34 3.23 -0.16
C TYR A 80 -11.08 2.18 0.68
N GLU A 81 -11.24 0.97 0.15
CA GLU A 81 -12.06 -0.07 0.75
C GLU A 81 -11.34 -0.83 1.88
N VAL A 82 -10.01 -0.97 1.78
CA VAL A 82 -9.20 -1.77 2.72
C VAL A 82 -8.27 -0.87 3.54
N VAL A 83 -7.38 -0.12 2.86
CA VAL A 83 -6.32 0.63 3.54
C VAL A 83 -6.87 1.75 4.41
N TYR A 84 -7.74 2.61 3.85
CA TYR A 84 -8.25 3.78 4.56
C TYR A 84 -8.97 3.43 5.88
N PRO A 85 -9.88 2.43 5.93
CA PRO A 85 -10.51 2.05 7.19
C PRO A 85 -9.50 1.55 8.25
N ILE A 86 -8.48 0.79 7.84
CA ILE A 86 -7.43 0.29 8.73
C ILE A 86 -6.63 1.47 9.31
N LEU A 87 -6.14 2.36 8.46
CA LEU A 87 -5.36 3.52 8.88
C LEU A 87 -6.17 4.46 9.78
N LYS A 88 -7.45 4.70 9.43
CA LYS A 88 -8.35 5.53 10.23
C LYS A 88 -8.56 4.99 11.64
N LYS A 89 -8.65 3.66 11.79
CA LYS A 89 -8.84 3.00 13.09
C LYS A 89 -7.66 3.25 14.04
N VAL A 90 -6.45 3.34 13.52
CA VAL A 90 -5.23 3.54 14.32
C VAL A 90 -4.70 4.99 14.29
N GLY A 91 -5.39 5.89 13.58
CA GLY A 91 -5.02 7.31 13.52
C GLY A 91 -3.75 7.61 12.72
N VAL A 92 -3.37 6.75 11.77
CA VAL A 92 -2.19 6.94 10.91
C VAL A 92 -2.59 7.56 9.58
N GLN A 93 -1.83 8.52 9.10
CA GLN A 93 -2.01 9.11 7.78
C GLN A 93 -1.32 8.25 6.71
N GLY A 94 -2.05 7.96 5.63
CA GLY A 94 -1.47 7.47 4.37
C GLY A 94 -1.35 8.62 3.36
N VAL A 95 -0.35 8.54 2.49
CA VAL A 95 -0.16 9.43 1.34
C VAL A 95 -0.48 8.66 0.07
N PHE A 96 -1.42 9.13 -0.73
CA PHE A 96 -1.94 8.41 -1.88
C PHE A 96 -1.56 9.13 -3.18
N PHE A 97 -1.00 8.38 -4.12
CA PHE A 97 -0.59 8.87 -5.44
C PHE A 97 -1.41 8.20 -6.55
N PRO A 98 -2.64 8.65 -6.78
CA PRO A 98 -3.49 8.08 -7.81
C PRO A 98 -2.95 8.41 -9.20
N ASN A 99 -2.97 7.42 -10.10
CA ASN A 99 -2.59 7.62 -11.49
C ASN A 99 -3.73 8.33 -12.25
N THR A 100 -3.50 9.58 -12.58
CA THR A 100 -4.52 10.43 -13.25
C THR A 100 -4.89 9.95 -14.64
N MET A 101 -3.99 9.28 -15.37
CA MET A 101 -4.28 8.74 -16.70
C MET A 101 -5.31 7.61 -16.62
N ALA A 102 -5.16 6.67 -15.68
CA ALA A 102 -6.11 5.58 -15.50
C ALA A 102 -7.51 6.11 -15.16
N TRP A 103 -7.59 7.09 -14.28
CA TRP A 103 -8.83 7.74 -13.88
C TRP A 103 -9.45 8.58 -15.00
N LYS A 104 -8.65 9.43 -15.68
CA LYS A 104 -9.13 10.33 -16.72
C LYS A 104 -9.63 9.58 -17.97
N GLU A 105 -8.93 8.52 -18.34
CA GLU A 105 -9.23 7.73 -19.55
C GLU A 105 -10.10 6.51 -19.27
N ASN A 106 -10.43 6.23 -18.01
CA ASN A 106 -11.14 5.03 -17.54
C ASN A 106 -10.53 3.73 -18.11
N LYS A 107 -9.20 3.63 -18.02
CA LYS A 107 -8.41 2.51 -18.53
C LYS A 107 -7.48 1.97 -17.44
N LEU A 108 -7.28 0.66 -17.47
CA LEU A 108 -6.23 0.04 -16.70
C LEU A 108 -4.85 0.39 -17.29
N LEU A 109 -3.88 0.68 -16.42
CA LEU A 109 -2.49 0.79 -16.83
C LEU A 109 -2.01 -0.51 -17.44
N THR A 110 -1.07 -0.43 -18.39
CA THR A 110 -0.51 -1.62 -19.05
C THR A 110 0.07 -2.61 -18.04
N VAL A 111 0.79 -2.12 -17.03
CA VAL A 111 1.35 -2.96 -15.95
C VAL A 111 0.26 -3.71 -15.18
N ASN A 112 -0.85 -3.05 -14.86
CA ASN A 112 -1.96 -3.70 -14.16
C ASN A 112 -2.63 -4.77 -15.02
N ARG A 113 -2.81 -4.50 -16.32
CA ARG A 113 -3.34 -5.50 -17.27
C ARG A 113 -2.47 -6.76 -17.30
N ILE A 114 -1.15 -6.60 -17.32
CA ILE A 114 -0.19 -7.71 -17.25
C ILE A 114 -0.36 -8.48 -15.94
N HIS A 115 -0.44 -7.79 -14.80
CA HIS A 115 -0.63 -8.43 -13.50
C HIS A 115 -1.90 -9.28 -13.44
N PHE A 116 -3.04 -8.77 -13.94
CA PHE A 116 -4.29 -9.53 -13.98
C PHE A 116 -4.23 -10.72 -14.94
N ILE A 117 -3.59 -10.59 -16.11
CA ILE A 117 -3.40 -11.69 -17.04
C ILE A 117 -2.57 -12.80 -16.41
N LEU A 118 -1.45 -12.46 -15.79
CA LEU A 118 -0.58 -13.43 -15.11
C LEU A 118 -1.32 -14.14 -13.96
N ALA A 119 -2.06 -13.40 -13.14
CA ALA A 119 -2.86 -13.97 -12.07
C ALA A 119 -3.95 -14.93 -12.59
N ALA A 120 -4.63 -14.57 -13.68
CA ALA A 120 -5.63 -15.43 -14.30
C ALA A 120 -5.03 -16.72 -14.87
N VAL A 121 -3.84 -16.65 -15.48
CA VAL A 121 -3.12 -17.83 -16.00
C VAL A 121 -2.69 -18.76 -14.86
N GLU A 122 -2.13 -18.20 -13.79
CA GLU A 122 -1.70 -18.96 -12.62
C GLU A 122 -2.88 -19.68 -11.94
N LEU A 123 -4.02 -18.99 -11.81
CA LEU A 123 -5.24 -19.56 -11.24
C LEU A 123 -5.75 -20.76 -12.08
N LYS A 124 -5.79 -20.61 -13.41
CA LYS A 124 -6.20 -21.70 -14.31
C LYS A 124 -5.25 -22.91 -14.24
N GLY A 125 -3.94 -22.65 -14.19
CA GLY A 125 -2.93 -23.69 -14.01
C GLY A 125 -3.11 -24.48 -12.71
N SER A 126 -3.35 -23.78 -11.60
CA SER A 126 -3.60 -24.38 -10.29
C SER A 126 -4.88 -25.24 -10.28
N LEU A 127 -5.96 -24.78 -10.91
CA LEU A 127 -7.20 -25.54 -11.03
C LEU A 127 -7.03 -26.81 -11.87
N ALA A 128 -6.27 -26.74 -12.97
CA ALA A 128 -5.98 -27.91 -13.82
C ALA A 128 -5.14 -28.96 -13.06
N MET A 129 -4.15 -28.53 -12.27
CA MET A 129 -3.33 -29.44 -11.45
C MET A 129 -4.16 -30.14 -10.38
N ASN A 130 -5.09 -29.44 -9.72
CA ASN A 130 -5.96 -30.02 -8.68
C ASN A 130 -6.99 -31.02 -9.24
N GLN A 131 -7.24 -31.02 -10.55
CA GLN A 131 -8.11 -32.01 -11.22
C GLN A 131 -7.36 -33.29 -11.61
N LEU A 132 -6.02 -33.28 -11.55
CA LEU A 132 -5.17 -34.40 -11.91
C LEU A 132 -4.71 -35.24 -10.69
N VAL A 133 -5.09 -34.82 -9.49
CA VAL A 133 -4.84 -35.54 -8.22
C VAL A 133 -6.16 -36.06 -7.64
#